data_d1243f58ac6278410cda8f1f3323df25
#
_entry.id   d1243f58ac6278410cda8f1f3323df25
#
_cell.length_a   1.000
_cell.length_b   1.000
_cell.length_c   1.000
_cell.angle_alpha   90.00
_cell.angle_beta   90.00
_cell.angle_gamma   90.00
#
_symmetry.space_group_name_H-M   'P 1'
#
loop_
_entity.id
_entity.type
_entity.pdbx_description
1 polymer ?
#
loop_
_entity_poly.entity_id
_entity_poly.type
_entity_poly.pdbx_seq_one_letter_code
_entity_poly.pdbx_strand_id
1 'polypeptide(L)'
;TEDADSGSPLEKMDFTTGLADAKNITFDIDYGAVTVVVDSGAAEPTLSCTNLRQDWFTFTNTGDNTSPVRVSYKVPANYNLGKELGPEPEFVLSVPDANTFHFKRLSITAAMGDAEFDNSNTIAADSIDLDLAMGNFTGSTVQAEQFTANISMGDFDLGLLAGVETAKVEAAMGDIGLTVDGRPDDYALDLQTSMGNVMFNGRTMSSTYTQTAAAPRSVTLTAPMGDVVLTTTQ
;
A
#
# COMPACT_ATOMS: atom_id res chain seq x y z
N THR A 1 34.62 34.02 -7.54
CA THR A 1 34.61 33.01 -6.48
C THR A 1 33.67 31.91 -6.90
N GLU A 2 34.29 30.85 -7.42
CA GLU A 2 33.64 29.65 -7.89
C GLU A 2 33.02 28.91 -6.70
N ASP A 3 31.72 28.70 -6.78
CA ASP A 3 31.05 27.78 -5.89
C ASP A 3 31.48 26.36 -6.22
N ALA A 4 32.36 25.83 -5.36
CA ALA A 4 32.75 24.43 -5.37
C ALA A 4 31.58 23.59 -4.80
N ASP A 5 30.52 23.38 -5.60
CA ASP A 5 29.60 22.27 -5.39
C ASP A 5 30.03 21.09 -6.28
N SER A 6 31.19 20.53 -5.96
CA SER A 6 31.59 19.22 -6.44
C SER A 6 30.99 18.15 -5.51
N GLY A 7 29.69 18.08 -5.43
CA GLY A 7 29.03 16.90 -4.90
C GLY A 7 29.38 15.71 -5.78
N SER A 8 30.18 14.76 -5.28
CA SER A 8 30.38 13.48 -5.96
C SER A 8 29.04 12.94 -6.41
N PRO A 9 28.92 12.41 -7.64
CA PRO A 9 27.67 11.80 -8.08
C PRO A 9 27.29 10.76 -7.04
N LEU A 10 26.08 10.89 -6.44
CA LEU A 10 25.57 9.97 -5.44
C LEU A 10 25.65 8.55 -5.99
N GLU A 11 26.33 7.69 -5.26
CA GLU A 11 26.58 6.34 -5.72
C GLU A 11 25.28 5.55 -5.80
N LYS A 12 24.99 4.98 -6.96
CA LYS A 12 23.83 4.11 -7.19
C LYS A 12 24.14 2.73 -6.69
N MET A 13 23.14 2.09 -6.08
CA MET A 13 23.23 0.71 -5.62
C MET A 13 21.95 -0.07 -5.84
N ASP A 14 22.11 -1.37 -5.92
CA ASP A 14 21.04 -2.35 -5.78
C ASP A 14 21.24 -3.10 -4.46
N PHE A 15 20.14 -3.54 -3.86
CA PHE A 15 20.16 -4.25 -2.59
C PHE A 15 19.21 -5.44 -2.65
N THR A 16 19.67 -6.61 -2.24
CA THR A 16 18.83 -7.82 -2.16
C THR A 16 19.15 -8.57 -0.88
N THR A 17 18.11 -8.99 -0.17
CA THR A 17 18.24 -9.78 1.06
C THR A 17 17.06 -10.71 1.27
N GLY A 18 17.30 -11.87 1.89
CA GLY A 18 16.27 -12.69 2.48
C GLY A 18 15.78 -12.08 3.80
N LEU A 19 14.54 -12.30 4.14
CA LEU A 19 13.92 -11.77 5.35
C LEU A 19 13.59 -12.86 6.38
N ALA A 20 14.02 -14.10 6.13
CA ALA A 20 13.69 -15.27 6.94
C ALA A 20 12.16 -15.36 7.18
N ASP A 21 11.73 -15.52 8.41
CA ASP A 21 10.33 -15.61 8.79
C ASP A 21 9.73 -14.26 9.25
N ALA A 22 10.32 -13.14 8.82
CA ALA A 22 9.83 -11.82 9.16
C ALA A 22 8.39 -11.61 8.66
N LYS A 23 7.48 -11.28 9.58
CA LYS A 23 6.04 -11.10 9.32
C LYS A 23 5.55 -9.67 9.57
N ASN A 24 6.44 -8.80 10.06
CA ASN A 24 6.15 -7.40 10.32
C ASN A 24 7.14 -6.56 9.52
N ILE A 25 6.66 -5.89 8.48
CA ILE A 25 7.50 -5.16 7.52
C ILE A 25 6.92 -3.76 7.32
N THR A 26 7.80 -2.77 7.40
CA THR A 26 7.48 -1.35 7.22
C THR A 26 8.35 -0.73 6.14
N PHE A 27 7.73 -0.10 5.17
CA PHE A 27 8.35 0.77 4.18
C PHE A 27 8.08 2.23 4.54
N ASP A 28 9.12 3.06 4.51
CA ASP A 28 9.04 4.50 4.69
C ASP A 28 9.87 5.19 3.59
N ILE A 29 9.20 5.53 2.50
CA ILE A 29 9.80 5.87 1.21
C ILE A 29 9.40 7.28 0.81
N ASP A 30 10.37 8.17 0.60
CA ASP A 30 10.10 9.51 0.08
C ASP A 30 9.91 9.51 -1.44
N TYR A 31 10.60 8.62 -2.16
CA TYR A 31 10.54 8.50 -3.61
C TYR A 31 10.79 7.05 -4.03
N GLY A 32 9.89 6.47 -4.80
CA GLY A 32 10.02 5.11 -5.35
C GLY A 32 8.73 4.30 -5.31
N ALA A 33 8.67 3.28 -6.14
CA ALA A 33 7.56 2.35 -6.21
C ALA A 33 7.77 1.15 -5.27
N VAL A 34 6.71 0.72 -4.59
CA VAL A 34 6.71 -0.47 -3.74
C VAL A 34 5.81 -1.52 -4.35
N THR A 35 6.36 -2.68 -4.66
CA THR A 35 5.63 -3.81 -5.24
C THR A 35 5.73 -5.02 -4.32
N VAL A 36 4.59 -5.65 -4.02
CA VAL A 36 4.52 -6.92 -3.29
C VAL A 36 4.04 -8.00 -4.25
N VAL A 37 4.87 -8.99 -4.49
CA VAL A 37 4.59 -10.10 -5.42
C VAL A 37 4.62 -11.44 -4.71
N VAL A 38 3.88 -12.40 -5.21
CA VAL A 38 3.89 -13.79 -4.72
C VAL A 38 4.83 -14.63 -5.58
N ASP A 39 5.78 -15.26 -4.94
CA ASP A 39 6.59 -16.34 -5.51
C ASP A 39 6.23 -17.67 -4.82
N SER A 40 5.41 -18.47 -5.46
CA SER A 40 4.93 -19.73 -4.91
C SER A 40 6.03 -20.78 -4.70
N GLY A 41 7.21 -20.57 -5.31
CA GLY A 41 8.39 -21.41 -5.10
C GLY A 41 9.29 -20.96 -3.96
N ALA A 42 9.06 -19.75 -3.42
CA ALA A 42 9.88 -19.22 -2.35
C ALA A 42 9.57 -19.89 -0.99
N ALA A 43 10.62 -20.13 -0.21
CA ALA A 43 10.48 -20.64 1.15
C ALA A 43 10.35 -19.50 2.19
N GLU A 44 10.83 -18.32 1.86
CA GLU A 44 10.85 -17.15 2.73
C GLU A 44 10.67 -15.86 1.91
N PRO A 45 10.21 -14.77 2.53
CA PRO A 45 10.17 -13.47 1.86
C PRO A 45 11.58 -12.98 1.49
N THR A 46 11.67 -12.29 0.37
CA THR A 46 12.89 -11.61 -0.08
C THR A 46 12.59 -10.18 -0.47
N LEU A 47 13.51 -9.28 -0.19
CA LEU A 47 13.47 -7.88 -0.60
C LEU A 47 14.52 -7.63 -1.67
N SER A 48 14.10 -7.06 -2.79
CA SER A 48 14.98 -6.60 -3.86
C SER A 48 14.71 -5.13 -4.16
N CYS A 49 15.73 -4.30 -4.05
CA CYS A 49 15.64 -2.87 -4.29
C CYS A 49 16.63 -2.49 -5.38
N THR A 50 16.21 -1.67 -6.33
CA THR A 50 17.01 -1.20 -7.46
C THR A 50 16.97 0.31 -7.58
N ASN A 51 17.97 0.88 -8.28
CA ASN A 51 18.11 2.33 -8.51
C ASN A 51 18.21 3.16 -7.20
N LEU A 52 18.73 2.59 -6.15
CA LEU A 52 18.89 3.29 -4.87
C LEU A 52 20.07 4.29 -4.95
N ARG A 53 19.98 5.36 -4.17
CA ARG A 53 21.14 6.16 -3.77
C ARG A 53 21.59 5.71 -2.39
N GLN A 54 22.84 5.30 -2.28
CA GLN A 54 23.36 4.64 -1.07
C GLN A 54 23.11 5.44 0.20
N ASP A 55 23.37 6.74 0.19
CA ASP A 55 23.24 7.60 1.36
C ASP A 55 21.78 7.87 1.79
N TRP A 56 20.80 7.51 0.94
CA TRP A 56 19.37 7.71 1.20
C TRP A 56 18.67 6.45 1.67
N PHE A 57 19.33 5.31 1.54
CA PHE A 57 18.75 3.99 1.84
C PHE A 57 19.21 3.47 3.20
N THR A 58 18.27 2.97 3.97
CA THR A 58 18.52 2.28 5.23
C THR A 58 17.65 1.03 5.33
N PHE A 59 18.28 -0.06 5.69
CA PHE A 59 17.62 -1.33 5.96
C PHE A 59 17.94 -1.79 7.38
N THR A 60 16.91 -2.17 8.14
CA THR A 60 17.07 -2.68 9.50
C THR A 60 16.23 -3.94 9.68
N ASN A 61 16.89 -5.02 10.07
CA ASN A 61 16.27 -6.28 10.47
C ASN A 61 16.97 -6.78 11.73
N THR A 62 16.29 -6.74 12.87
CA THR A 62 16.85 -7.19 14.16
C THR A 62 16.82 -8.71 14.32
N GLY A 63 16.09 -9.42 13.44
CA GLY A 63 15.93 -10.86 13.51
C GLY A 63 14.99 -11.32 14.63
N ASP A 64 14.42 -10.41 15.40
CA ASP A 64 13.36 -10.72 16.35
C ASP A 64 11.97 -10.52 15.70
N ASN A 65 11.02 -11.41 16.00
CA ASN A 65 9.68 -11.35 15.41
C ASN A 65 8.78 -10.26 16.03
N THR A 66 9.30 -9.44 16.95
CA THR A 66 8.55 -8.37 17.63
C THR A 66 8.80 -7.01 17.01
N SER A 67 10.01 -6.77 16.49
CA SER A 67 10.38 -5.52 15.83
C SER A 67 10.15 -5.62 14.33
N PRO A 68 9.59 -4.57 13.69
CA PRO A 68 9.41 -4.59 12.25
C PRO A 68 10.75 -4.57 11.51
N VAL A 69 10.82 -5.30 10.41
CA VAL A 69 11.81 -5.03 9.36
C VAL A 69 11.50 -3.65 8.78
N ARG A 70 12.48 -2.77 8.74
CA ARG A 70 12.32 -1.40 8.25
C ARG A 70 13.12 -1.20 6.97
N VAL A 71 12.43 -0.74 5.94
CA VAL A 71 13.01 -0.31 4.67
C VAL A 71 12.76 1.19 4.55
N SER A 72 13.80 1.98 4.55
CA SER A 72 13.70 3.44 4.53
C SER A 72 14.48 4.03 3.38
N TYR A 73 13.88 4.95 2.66
CA TYR A 73 14.53 5.71 1.59
C TYR A 73 14.16 7.18 1.71
N LYS A 74 15.10 8.00 2.18
CA LYS A 74 14.85 9.38 2.57
C LYS A 74 15.65 10.36 1.72
N VAL A 75 14.94 11.24 1.05
CA VAL A 75 15.55 12.37 0.31
C VAL A 75 15.98 13.43 1.33
N PRO A 76 17.26 13.83 1.37
CA PRO A 76 17.70 14.85 2.32
C PRO A 76 16.93 16.17 2.16
N ALA A 77 16.59 16.80 3.28
CA ALA A 77 15.82 18.05 3.30
C ALA A 77 16.49 19.22 2.55
N ASN A 78 17.80 19.19 2.43
CA ASN A 78 18.61 20.16 1.69
C ASN A 78 18.83 19.80 0.23
N TYR A 79 18.25 18.67 -0.25
CA TYR A 79 18.37 18.29 -1.64
C TYR A 79 17.57 19.24 -2.54
N ASN A 80 18.24 19.76 -3.56
CA ASN A 80 17.60 20.66 -4.51
C ASN A 80 16.69 19.85 -5.46
N LEU A 81 15.39 19.91 -5.26
CA LEU A 81 14.38 19.25 -6.09
C LEU A 81 14.36 19.74 -7.55
N GLY A 82 15.07 20.83 -7.87
CA GLY A 82 15.32 21.25 -9.25
C GLY A 82 16.36 20.41 -9.98
N LYS A 83 17.12 19.57 -9.26
CA LYS A 83 17.96 18.52 -9.86
C LYS A 83 17.11 17.26 -10.03
N GLU A 84 17.33 16.54 -11.11
CA GLU A 84 16.65 15.28 -11.36
C GLU A 84 16.88 14.29 -10.20
N LEU A 85 15.80 13.72 -9.66
CA LEU A 85 15.87 12.67 -8.63
C LEU A 85 16.55 11.40 -9.14
N GLY A 86 16.72 11.29 -10.44
CA GLY A 86 17.25 10.11 -11.13
C GLY A 86 16.15 9.09 -11.42
N PRO A 87 16.52 7.90 -11.92
CA PRO A 87 15.56 6.84 -12.14
C PRO A 87 14.85 6.47 -10.83
N GLU A 88 13.55 6.22 -10.93
CA GLU A 88 12.73 5.86 -9.78
C GLU A 88 13.25 4.60 -9.12
N PRO A 89 13.48 4.59 -7.80
CA PRO A 89 13.79 3.39 -7.06
C PRO A 89 12.61 2.41 -7.07
N GLU A 90 12.93 1.14 -7.19
CA GLU A 90 11.94 0.05 -7.09
C GLU A 90 12.24 -0.81 -5.87
N PHE A 91 11.22 -1.02 -5.04
CA PHE A 91 11.26 -1.85 -3.86
C PHE A 91 10.33 -3.03 -4.08
N VAL A 92 10.88 -4.22 -4.33
CA VAL A 92 10.11 -5.43 -4.60
C VAL A 92 10.20 -6.37 -3.42
N LEU A 93 9.08 -6.59 -2.76
CA LEU A 93 8.92 -7.59 -1.71
C LEU A 93 8.28 -8.85 -2.31
N SER A 94 9.06 -9.91 -2.44
CA SER A 94 8.59 -11.20 -2.94
C SER A 94 8.28 -12.10 -1.75
N VAL A 95 7.07 -12.65 -1.70
CA VAL A 95 6.59 -13.45 -0.58
C VAL A 95 6.12 -14.82 -1.04
N PRO A 96 6.19 -15.85 -0.19
CA PRO A 96 5.60 -17.14 -0.47
C PRO A 96 4.08 -17.05 -0.67
N ASP A 97 3.50 -18.15 -1.17
CA ASP A 97 2.05 -18.31 -1.33
C ASP A 97 1.30 -18.04 -0.01
N ALA A 98 0.12 -17.45 -0.08
CA ALA A 98 -0.74 -17.11 1.06
C ALA A 98 -1.16 -18.31 1.92
N ASN A 99 -1.08 -19.54 1.40
CA ASN A 99 -1.31 -20.74 2.20
C ASN A 99 -0.15 -21.06 3.14
N THR A 100 1.03 -20.54 2.87
CA THR A 100 2.27 -20.80 3.63
C THR A 100 2.82 -19.58 4.33
N PHE A 101 2.48 -18.36 3.86
CA PHE A 101 2.96 -17.11 4.41
C PHE A 101 1.83 -16.11 4.66
N HIS A 102 1.85 -15.52 5.84
CA HIS A 102 0.88 -14.54 6.29
C HIS A 102 1.59 -13.44 7.06
N PHE A 103 1.51 -12.20 6.59
CA PHE A 103 2.04 -11.08 7.35
C PHE A 103 1.26 -10.89 8.65
N LYS A 104 1.94 -10.58 9.73
CA LYS A 104 1.28 -9.99 10.89
C LYS A 104 0.89 -8.55 10.61
N ARG A 105 1.84 -7.76 10.07
CA ARG A 105 1.59 -6.39 9.64
C ARG A 105 2.46 -6.03 8.44
N LEU A 106 1.83 -5.43 7.44
CA LEU A 106 2.50 -4.78 6.33
C LEU A 106 2.12 -3.31 6.31
N SER A 107 3.10 -2.41 6.42
CA SER A 107 2.91 -0.97 6.42
C SER A 107 3.73 -0.35 5.31
N ILE A 108 3.10 0.46 4.46
CA ILE A 108 3.75 1.17 3.36
C ILE A 108 3.40 2.64 3.46
N THR A 109 4.41 3.46 3.68
CA THR A 109 4.31 4.91 3.59
C THR A 109 5.18 5.38 2.43
N ALA A 110 4.60 6.06 1.45
CA ALA A 110 5.31 6.59 0.29
C ALA A 110 4.86 8.04 0.01
N ALA A 111 5.82 8.95 -0.07
CA ALA A 111 5.51 10.35 -0.40
C ALA A 111 5.30 10.54 -1.91
N MET A 112 6.13 9.92 -2.75
CA MET A 112 6.02 9.93 -4.22
C MET A 112 6.32 8.54 -4.77
N GLY A 113 5.33 7.89 -5.30
CA GLY A 113 5.42 6.57 -5.92
C GLY A 113 4.18 5.73 -5.68
N ASP A 114 4.00 4.75 -6.53
CA ASP A 114 2.89 3.83 -6.48
C ASP A 114 3.16 2.66 -5.52
N ALA A 115 2.10 2.07 -5.01
CA ALA A 115 2.14 0.79 -4.31
C ALA A 115 1.30 -0.21 -5.09
N GLU A 116 1.89 -1.36 -5.43
CA GLU A 116 1.23 -2.41 -6.21
C GLU A 116 1.35 -3.74 -5.48
N PHE A 117 0.23 -4.42 -5.31
CA PHE A 117 0.21 -5.81 -4.87
C PHE A 117 -0.05 -6.72 -6.06
N ASP A 118 0.48 -7.94 -5.99
CA ASP A 118 0.38 -8.96 -7.03
C ASP A 118 -0.97 -8.92 -7.77
N ASN A 119 -0.91 -8.92 -9.09
CA ASN A 119 -2.09 -8.76 -9.95
C ASN A 119 -2.85 -10.06 -10.23
N SER A 120 -2.42 -11.19 -9.66
CA SER A 120 -3.03 -12.51 -9.90
C SER A 120 -3.08 -13.42 -8.67
N ASN A 121 -2.30 -13.13 -7.63
CA ASN A 121 -2.18 -13.97 -6.44
C ASN A 121 -2.63 -13.21 -5.17
N THR A 122 -2.96 -13.95 -4.13
CA THR A 122 -3.42 -13.41 -2.85
C THR A 122 -2.26 -13.03 -1.96
N ILE A 123 -2.30 -11.80 -1.43
CA ILE A 123 -1.45 -11.34 -0.32
C ILE A 123 -2.26 -11.48 0.97
N ALA A 124 -1.72 -12.18 1.97
CA ALA A 124 -2.38 -12.42 3.24
C ALA A 124 -1.69 -11.70 4.40
N ALA A 125 -2.47 -11.02 5.24
CA ALA A 125 -2.00 -10.31 6.42
C ALA A 125 -3.07 -10.25 7.51
N ASP A 126 -2.68 -10.05 8.78
CA ASP A 126 -3.62 -9.64 9.83
C ASP A 126 -3.99 -8.16 9.62
N SER A 127 -3.00 -7.32 9.36
CA SER A 127 -3.17 -5.88 9.20
C SER A 127 -2.34 -5.32 8.05
N ILE A 128 -2.97 -4.47 7.25
CA ILE A 128 -2.31 -3.69 6.19
C ILE A 128 -2.61 -2.21 6.41
N ASP A 129 -1.55 -1.40 6.39
CA ASP A 129 -1.62 0.05 6.47
C ASP A 129 -0.90 0.67 5.27
N LEU A 130 -1.60 1.48 4.49
CA LEU A 130 -1.08 2.22 3.35
C LEU A 130 -1.23 3.73 3.60
N ASP A 131 -0.17 4.50 3.36
CA ASP A 131 -0.19 5.96 3.40
C ASP A 131 0.61 6.50 2.20
N LEU A 132 -0.11 6.93 1.17
CA LEU A 132 0.47 7.44 -0.08
C LEU A 132 0.13 8.92 -0.24
N ALA A 133 1.13 9.79 -0.30
CA ALA A 133 0.87 11.21 -0.53
C ALA A 133 0.63 11.50 -2.01
N MET A 134 1.45 10.97 -2.91
CA MET A 134 1.29 11.08 -4.37
C MET A 134 1.61 9.73 -5.01
N GLY A 135 0.59 9.01 -5.40
CA GLY A 135 0.70 7.70 -6.03
C GLY A 135 -0.60 6.92 -5.94
N ASN A 136 -0.70 5.91 -6.75
CA ASN A 136 -1.85 5.02 -6.80
C ASN A 136 -1.58 3.74 -6.01
N PHE A 137 -2.65 3.13 -5.52
CA PHE A 137 -2.61 1.76 -5.04
C PHE A 137 -3.42 0.86 -5.97
N THR A 138 -2.83 -0.25 -6.37
CA THR A 138 -3.50 -1.31 -7.13
C THR A 138 -3.20 -2.68 -6.53
N GLY A 139 -4.20 -3.56 -6.54
CA GLY A 139 -4.03 -4.94 -6.09
C GLY A 139 -5.14 -5.84 -6.63
N SER A 140 -4.87 -7.12 -6.75
CA SER A 140 -5.86 -8.13 -7.18
C SER A 140 -6.63 -8.65 -5.99
N THR A 141 -6.02 -9.47 -5.15
CA THR A 141 -6.67 -10.09 -3.99
C THR A 141 -5.81 -9.93 -2.75
N VAL A 142 -6.44 -9.42 -1.71
CA VAL A 142 -5.86 -9.31 -0.37
C VAL A 142 -6.77 -10.03 0.61
N GLN A 143 -6.19 -10.83 1.49
CA GLN A 143 -6.85 -11.38 2.66
C GLN A 143 -6.31 -10.66 3.89
N ALA A 144 -7.14 -9.87 4.57
CA ALA A 144 -6.72 -9.14 5.77
C ALA A 144 -7.92 -8.87 6.69
N GLU A 145 -7.70 -8.94 8.01
CA GLU A 145 -8.70 -8.60 9.01
C GLU A 145 -8.86 -7.08 9.14
N GLN A 146 -7.73 -6.36 9.13
CA GLN A 146 -7.67 -4.91 9.23
C GLN A 146 -7.01 -4.33 7.99
N PHE A 147 -7.69 -3.42 7.32
CA PHE A 147 -7.16 -2.74 6.14
C PHE A 147 -7.39 -1.24 6.24
N THR A 148 -6.30 -0.46 6.21
CA THR A 148 -6.36 1.00 6.23
C THR A 148 -5.55 1.55 5.08
N ALA A 149 -6.11 2.49 4.33
CA ALA A 149 -5.40 3.22 3.29
C ALA A 149 -5.77 4.70 3.32
N ASN A 150 -4.75 5.56 3.27
CA ASN A 150 -4.88 6.99 3.07
C ASN A 150 -4.09 7.39 1.82
N ILE A 151 -4.77 7.95 0.83
CA ILE A 151 -4.16 8.44 -0.40
C ILE A 151 -4.53 9.91 -0.56
N SER A 152 -3.52 10.80 -0.59
CA SER A 152 -3.81 12.23 -0.73
C SER A 152 -4.08 12.62 -2.19
N MET A 153 -3.23 12.17 -3.12
CA MET A 153 -3.38 12.36 -4.57
C MET A 153 -3.10 11.05 -5.30
N GLY A 154 -4.14 10.41 -5.77
CA GLY A 154 -4.08 9.13 -6.48
C GLY A 154 -5.33 8.30 -6.24
N ASP A 155 -5.43 7.21 -6.95
CA ASP A 155 -6.54 6.30 -6.93
C ASP A 155 -6.22 5.06 -6.07
N PHE A 156 -7.28 4.48 -5.52
CA PHE A 156 -7.24 3.20 -4.82
C PHE A 156 -8.10 2.18 -5.57
N ASP A 157 -7.48 1.09 -6.00
CA ASP A 157 -8.18 -0.01 -6.68
C ASP A 157 -7.74 -1.37 -6.13
N LEU A 158 -8.66 -2.06 -5.46
CA LEU A 158 -8.46 -3.40 -4.94
C LEU A 158 -9.56 -4.33 -5.44
N GLY A 159 -9.17 -5.33 -6.22
CA GLY A 159 -10.06 -6.27 -6.87
C GLY A 159 -10.87 -7.13 -5.90
N LEU A 160 -10.26 -7.58 -4.79
CA LEU A 160 -10.96 -8.30 -3.72
C LEU A 160 -10.21 -8.15 -2.39
N LEU A 161 -10.93 -7.71 -1.38
CA LEU A 161 -10.50 -7.77 0.02
C LEU A 161 -11.34 -8.82 0.76
N ALA A 162 -10.71 -9.94 1.08
CA ALA A 162 -11.37 -11.08 1.69
C ALA A 162 -11.11 -11.14 3.21
N GLY A 163 -12.07 -11.63 3.96
CA GLY A 163 -11.94 -11.86 5.40
C GLY A 163 -11.84 -10.59 6.25
N VAL A 164 -12.18 -9.43 5.70
CA VAL A 164 -12.02 -8.16 6.38
C VAL A 164 -13.05 -8.00 7.50
N GLU A 165 -12.58 -7.57 8.67
CA GLU A 165 -13.43 -7.11 9.78
C GLU A 165 -13.61 -5.61 9.74
N THR A 166 -12.54 -4.86 9.47
CA THR A 166 -12.57 -3.40 9.36
C THR A 166 -11.72 -2.95 8.18
N ALA A 167 -12.36 -2.27 7.22
CA ALA A 167 -11.69 -1.56 6.14
C ALA A 167 -11.99 -0.07 6.22
N LYS A 168 -10.94 0.75 6.14
CA LYS A 168 -11.06 2.20 6.05
C LYS A 168 -10.14 2.70 4.94
N VAL A 169 -10.72 3.28 3.90
CA VAL A 169 -9.99 3.86 2.77
C VAL A 169 -10.41 5.31 2.56
N GLU A 170 -9.43 6.18 2.48
CA GLU A 170 -9.61 7.59 2.12
C GLU A 170 -8.73 7.93 0.92
N ALA A 171 -9.33 8.50 -0.12
CA ALA A 171 -8.64 9.08 -1.27
C ALA A 171 -9.08 10.54 -1.41
N ALA A 172 -8.24 11.49 -0.97
CA ALA A 172 -8.65 12.90 -0.89
C ALA A 172 -8.88 13.51 -2.29
N MET A 173 -8.01 13.19 -3.25
CA MET A 173 -8.14 13.55 -4.66
C MET A 173 -7.89 12.32 -5.52
N GLY A 174 -8.91 11.52 -5.72
CA GLY A 174 -8.87 10.29 -6.50
C GLY A 174 -10.08 9.42 -6.22
N ASP A 175 -10.19 8.34 -6.96
CA ASP A 175 -11.30 7.41 -6.90
C ASP A 175 -10.97 6.21 -5.99
N ILE A 176 -12.01 5.60 -5.44
CA ILE A 176 -11.91 4.36 -4.66
C ILE A 176 -12.74 3.28 -5.34
N GLY A 177 -12.08 2.19 -5.74
CA GLY A 177 -12.69 0.95 -6.19
C GLY A 177 -12.34 -0.19 -5.25
N LEU A 178 -13.33 -0.83 -4.64
CA LEU A 178 -13.15 -1.93 -3.71
C LEU A 178 -14.24 -2.99 -3.89
N THR A 179 -13.82 -4.25 -3.94
CA THR A 179 -14.72 -5.39 -3.77
C THR A 179 -14.41 -6.08 -2.45
N VAL A 180 -15.44 -6.42 -1.69
CA VAL A 180 -15.32 -7.21 -0.45
C VAL A 180 -16.07 -8.53 -0.57
N ASP A 181 -15.61 -9.55 0.14
CA ASP A 181 -16.27 -10.85 0.14
C ASP A 181 -17.59 -10.83 0.96
N GLY A 182 -18.51 -11.73 0.64
CA GLY A 182 -19.76 -11.90 1.37
C GLY A 182 -20.93 -11.10 0.78
N ARG A 183 -21.96 -10.90 1.58
CA ARG A 183 -23.21 -10.25 1.20
C ARG A 183 -23.28 -8.79 1.66
N PRO A 184 -24.11 -7.96 1.02
CA PRO A 184 -24.33 -6.58 1.47
C PRO A 184 -24.64 -6.45 2.97
N ASP A 185 -25.49 -7.32 3.48
CA ASP A 185 -25.97 -7.26 4.87
C ASP A 185 -24.91 -7.70 5.90
N ASP A 186 -23.79 -8.25 5.48
CA ASP A 186 -22.69 -8.63 6.36
C ASP A 186 -21.91 -7.40 6.88
N TYR A 187 -22.14 -6.19 6.30
CA TYR A 187 -21.33 -5.02 6.54
C TYR A 187 -22.12 -3.82 7.06
N ALA A 188 -21.58 -3.16 8.08
CA ALA A 188 -21.87 -1.77 8.34
C ALA A 188 -21.07 -0.91 7.34
N LEU A 189 -21.74 -0.02 6.62
CA LEU A 189 -21.15 0.79 5.56
C LEU A 189 -21.24 2.27 5.89
N ASP A 190 -20.16 3.00 5.58
CA ASP A 190 -20.11 4.45 5.54
C ASP A 190 -19.35 4.87 4.26
N LEU A 191 -20.09 5.26 3.22
CA LEU A 191 -19.55 5.59 1.91
C LEU A 191 -19.84 7.08 1.64
N GLN A 192 -18.79 7.87 1.38
CA GLN A 192 -18.90 9.33 1.27
C GLN A 192 -18.10 9.88 0.10
N THR A 193 -18.72 10.82 -0.61
CA THR A 193 -18.07 11.74 -1.55
C THR A 193 -18.67 13.14 -1.41
N SER A 194 -17.95 14.17 -1.85
CA SER A 194 -18.48 15.55 -1.93
C SER A 194 -18.68 15.98 -3.39
N MET A 195 -17.80 15.54 -4.29
CA MET A 195 -17.77 15.96 -5.70
C MET A 195 -17.69 14.76 -6.66
N GLY A 196 -18.34 13.67 -6.32
CA GLY A 196 -18.37 12.45 -7.14
C GLY A 196 -19.66 11.67 -6.92
N ASN A 197 -19.63 10.39 -7.26
CA ASN A 197 -20.73 9.47 -7.09
C ASN A 197 -20.38 8.36 -6.10
N VAL A 198 -21.36 7.93 -5.32
CA VAL A 198 -21.29 6.70 -4.55
C VAL A 198 -22.05 5.62 -5.33
N MET A 199 -21.36 4.54 -5.65
CA MET A 199 -21.94 3.36 -6.29
C MET A 199 -21.78 2.15 -5.36
N PHE A 200 -22.87 1.46 -5.08
CA PHE A 200 -22.88 0.23 -4.33
C PHE A 200 -23.59 -0.87 -5.11
N ASN A 201 -22.88 -1.96 -5.40
CA ASN A 201 -23.37 -3.07 -6.22
C ASN A 201 -24.02 -2.61 -7.53
N GLY A 202 -23.36 -1.68 -8.24
CA GLY A 202 -23.81 -1.15 -9.52
C GLY A 202 -24.98 -0.16 -9.44
N ARG A 203 -25.40 0.25 -8.24
CA ARG A 203 -26.45 1.26 -8.03
C ARG A 203 -25.86 2.56 -7.53
N THR A 204 -26.26 3.65 -8.11
CA THR A 204 -25.92 4.99 -7.62
C THR A 204 -26.71 5.26 -6.33
N MET A 205 -25.97 5.62 -5.29
CA MET A 205 -26.50 5.97 -3.97
C MET A 205 -26.46 7.50 -3.77
N SER A 206 -26.94 7.97 -2.62
CA SER A 206 -26.68 9.35 -2.19
C SER A 206 -25.20 9.59 -1.94
N SER A 207 -24.74 10.83 -2.04
CA SER A 207 -23.33 11.21 -1.80
C SER A 207 -22.79 10.82 -0.41
N THR A 208 -23.69 10.56 0.52
CA THR A 208 -23.43 9.94 1.81
C THR A 208 -24.38 8.76 1.95
N TYR A 209 -23.84 7.56 1.96
CA TYR A 209 -24.61 6.33 2.13
C TYR A 209 -24.12 5.58 3.37
N THR A 210 -25.05 5.32 4.30
CA THR A 210 -24.77 4.57 5.50
C THR A 210 -25.70 3.37 5.62
N GLN A 211 -25.14 2.28 6.11
CA GLN A 211 -25.88 1.05 6.38
C GLN A 211 -25.41 0.46 7.70
N THR A 212 -26.32 -0.02 8.52
CA THR A 212 -26.00 -0.78 9.73
C THR A 212 -26.09 -2.27 9.43
N ALA A 213 -25.22 -3.05 10.07
CA ALA A 213 -25.27 -4.50 10.02
C ALA A 213 -25.43 -5.07 11.42
N ALA A 214 -25.98 -6.29 11.51
CA ALA A 214 -26.05 -7.05 12.76
C ALA A 214 -24.68 -7.64 13.15
N ALA A 215 -23.76 -7.80 12.17
CA ALA A 215 -22.42 -8.34 12.35
C ALA A 215 -21.38 -7.20 12.48
N PRO A 216 -20.20 -7.45 13.12
CA PRO A 216 -19.22 -6.40 13.41
C PRO A 216 -18.35 -5.97 12.23
N ARG A 217 -18.55 -6.51 11.02
CA ARG A 217 -17.76 -6.14 9.84
C ARG A 217 -18.12 -4.72 9.40
N SER A 218 -17.12 -3.90 9.09
CA SER A 218 -17.34 -2.51 8.69
C SER A 218 -16.45 -2.08 7.52
N VAL A 219 -17.02 -1.27 6.62
CA VAL A 219 -16.31 -0.64 5.51
C VAL A 219 -16.62 0.85 5.50
N THR A 220 -15.57 1.67 5.60
CA THR A 220 -15.65 3.13 5.49
C THR A 220 -14.82 3.57 4.29
N LEU A 221 -15.46 4.18 3.29
CA LEU A 221 -14.80 4.71 2.10
C LEU A 221 -15.12 6.18 1.94
N THR A 222 -14.10 7.03 1.83
CA THR A 222 -14.25 8.48 1.70
C THR A 222 -13.40 9.01 0.55
N ALA A 223 -14.03 9.53 -0.49
CA ALA A 223 -13.36 10.18 -1.62
C ALA A 223 -13.97 11.57 -1.88
N PRO A 224 -13.53 12.62 -1.16
CA PRO A 224 -14.16 13.94 -1.26
C PRO A 224 -14.20 14.51 -2.68
N MET A 225 -13.20 14.22 -3.51
CA MET A 225 -13.08 14.74 -4.89
C MET A 225 -13.04 13.61 -5.94
N GLY A 226 -13.65 12.47 -5.64
CA GLY A 226 -13.68 11.32 -6.55
C GLY A 226 -14.90 10.45 -6.32
N ASP A 227 -14.97 9.39 -7.10
CA ASP A 227 -16.02 8.39 -7.01
C ASP A 227 -15.68 7.32 -5.95
N VAL A 228 -16.71 6.80 -5.31
CA VAL A 228 -16.62 5.65 -4.40
C VAL A 228 -17.42 4.51 -5.01
N VAL A 229 -16.74 3.42 -5.34
CA VAL A 229 -17.36 2.20 -5.88
C VAL A 229 -17.08 1.02 -4.97
N LEU A 230 -18.13 0.50 -4.33
CA LEU A 230 -18.07 -0.70 -3.50
C LEU A 230 -18.91 -1.81 -4.11
N THR A 231 -18.35 -3.01 -4.15
CA THR A 231 -19.01 -4.22 -4.62
C THR A 231 -18.87 -5.33 -3.57
N THR A 232 -19.90 -6.15 -3.40
CA THR A 232 -19.85 -7.39 -2.63
C THR A 232 -19.89 -8.58 -3.56
N THR A 233 -19.31 -9.73 -3.15
CA THR A 233 -19.24 -10.92 -4.04
C THR A 233 -20.52 -11.75 -4.09
N GLN A 234 -21.50 -11.49 -3.23
CA GLN A 234 -22.78 -12.20 -3.17
C GLN A 234 -23.96 -11.25 -3.12
#